data_15de8b92725234ff3fe65f3d0048165b
#
_entry.id   15de8b92725234ff3fe65f3d0048165b
#
_cell.length_a   1.000
_cell.length_b   1.000
_cell.length_c   1.000
_cell.angle_alpha   90.00
_cell.angle_beta   90.00
_cell.angle_gamma   90.00
#
_symmetry.space_group_name_H-M   'P 1'
#
loop_
_entity.id
_entity.type
_entity.pdbx_description
1 polymer ?
#
loop_
_entity_poly.entity_id
_entity_poly.type
_entity_poly.pdbx_seq_one_letter_code
_entity_poly.pdbx_strand_id
1 'polypeptide(L)'
;MSLTPTITSVPGQYRKMERERYRTIHCKNSIHRADHFINFCITAHFIQDYILYHINKIQKSETDSQNEIWNSNPIIKAVVEISNSSKHFKIRNTKTKKSRQVTTKNVKKTKSKYVEIRESSDGTIWTNIEEVNDYSVHISDGSRHNLDEFMKSVLAFWKAELKSHGVIIRRQSCASLIGE
;
A
#
# COMPACT_ATOMS: atom_id res chain seq x y z
N MET A 1 12.20 -17.42 -11.63
CA MET A 1 13.23 -17.06 -10.64
C MET A 1 12.89 -15.69 -10.08
N SER A 2 12.72 -15.53 -8.77
CA SER A 2 12.44 -14.21 -8.18
C SER A 2 13.72 -13.37 -8.16
N LEU A 3 13.63 -12.10 -8.59
CA LEU A 3 14.75 -11.16 -8.58
C LEU A 3 15.16 -10.74 -7.15
N THR A 4 14.33 -11.05 -6.15
CA THR A 4 14.61 -10.72 -4.75
C THR A 4 14.38 -11.97 -3.88
N PRO A 5 15.41 -12.49 -3.21
CA PRO A 5 15.32 -13.71 -2.40
C PRO A 5 14.25 -13.66 -1.29
N THR A 6 13.87 -12.46 -0.87
CA THR A 6 12.92 -12.22 0.24
C THR A 6 11.45 -12.14 -0.18
N ILE A 7 11.13 -12.19 -1.49
CA ILE A 7 9.77 -12.00 -2.00
C ILE A 7 9.34 -13.23 -2.81
N THR A 8 9.57 -14.40 -2.28
CA THR A 8 9.22 -15.68 -2.94
C THR A 8 7.88 -16.26 -2.45
N SER A 9 7.23 -15.61 -1.48
CA SER A 9 6.02 -16.13 -0.86
C SER A 9 5.02 -15.01 -0.57
N VAL A 10 3.75 -15.40 -0.42
CA VAL A 10 2.68 -14.48 -0.04
C VAL A 10 2.96 -13.77 1.29
N PRO A 11 3.42 -14.46 2.36
CA PRO A 11 3.89 -13.79 3.57
C PRO A 11 5.01 -12.78 3.31
N GLY A 12 5.94 -13.08 2.40
CA GLY A 12 7.02 -12.18 2.01
C GLY A 12 6.50 -10.89 1.36
N GLN A 13 5.48 -10.98 0.50
CA GLN A 13 4.81 -9.81 -0.08
C GLN A 13 4.10 -8.98 0.99
N TYR A 14 3.36 -9.63 1.89
CA TYR A 14 2.69 -8.93 2.98
C TYR A 14 3.69 -8.16 3.85
N ARG A 15 4.83 -8.77 4.19
CA ARG A 15 5.90 -8.12 4.95
C ARG A 15 6.57 -6.98 4.19
N LYS A 16 6.66 -7.07 2.86
CA LYS A 16 7.11 -5.94 2.04
C LYS A 16 6.15 -4.75 2.20
N MET A 17 4.82 -4.97 2.20
CA MET A 17 3.87 -3.89 2.48
C MET A 17 4.09 -3.27 3.86
N GLU A 18 4.30 -4.08 4.90
CA GLU A 18 4.58 -3.57 6.25
C GLU A 18 5.83 -2.69 6.27
N ARG A 19 6.92 -3.10 5.58
CA ARG A 19 8.14 -2.28 5.44
C ARG A 19 7.91 -0.99 4.67
N GLU A 20 7.18 -1.03 3.55
CA GLU A 20 6.89 0.19 2.78
C GLU A 20 6.00 1.15 3.56
N ARG A 21 5.02 0.64 4.33
CA ARG A 21 4.26 1.46 5.26
C ARG A 21 5.18 2.13 6.30
N TYR A 22 6.06 1.36 6.94
CA TYR A 22 7.02 1.91 7.91
C TYR A 22 7.87 3.03 7.29
N ARG A 23 8.45 2.80 6.11
CA ARG A 23 9.23 3.80 5.37
C ARG A 23 8.42 5.04 5.04
N THR A 24 7.18 4.86 4.58
CA THR A 24 6.27 5.98 4.27
C THR A 24 6.05 6.88 5.48
N ILE A 25 5.80 6.30 6.65
CA ILE A 25 5.48 7.06 7.87
C ILE A 25 6.70 7.81 8.41
N HIS A 26 7.88 7.16 8.39
CA HIS A 26 9.09 7.72 8.99
C HIS A 26 9.93 8.56 8.02
N CYS A 27 9.57 8.60 6.74
CA CYS A 27 10.28 9.42 5.75
C CYS A 27 9.88 10.89 5.86
N LYS A 28 10.82 11.77 6.19
CA LYS A 28 10.60 13.23 6.24
C LYS A 28 10.47 13.85 4.84
N ASN A 29 11.21 13.32 3.87
CA ASN A 29 11.17 13.82 2.49
C ASN A 29 9.86 13.43 1.81
N SER A 30 9.07 14.43 1.38
CA SER A 30 7.76 14.19 0.80
C SER A 30 7.79 13.43 -0.53
N ILE A 31 8.85 13.58 -1.33
CA ILE A 31 9.01 12.84 -2.59
C ILE A 31 9.24 11.35 -2.30
N HIS A 32 10.22 11.05 -1.44
CA HIS A 32 10.52 9.66 -1.06
C HIS A 32 9.33 9.02 -0.32
N ARG A 33 8.59 9.80 0.49
CA ARG A 33 7.36 9.33 1.13
C ARG A 33 6.31 8.92 0.09
N ALA A 34 6.14 9.71 -0.97
CA ALA A 34 5.24 9.37 -2.06
C ALA A 34 5.70 8.08 -2.80
N ASP A 35 7.01 7.93 -3.03
CA ASP A 35 7.56 6.74 -3.69
C ASP A 35 7.33 5.48 -2.84
N HIS A 36 7.56 5.54 -1.53
CA HIS A 36 7.27 4.42 -0.63
C HIS A 36 5.78 4.09 -0.58
N PHE A 37 4.92 5.10 -0.58
CA PHE A 37 3.47 4.90 -0.63
C PHE A 37 3.03 4.23 -1.96
N ILE A 38 3.57 4.66 -3.09
CA ILE A 38 3.33 4.02 -4.38
C ILE A 38 3.82 2.57 -4.37
N ASN A 39 5.02 2.30 -3.85
CA ASN A 39 5.56 0.95 -3.72
C ASN A 39 4.70 0.06 -2.82
N PHE A 40 4.13 0.63 -1.75
CA PHE A 40 3.14 -0.04 -0.92
C PHE A 40 1.92 -0.46 -1.75
N CYS A 41 1.32 0.47 -2.51
CA CYS A 41 0.13 0.19 -3.33
C CYS A 41 0.42 -0.85 -4.42
N ILE A 42 1.58 -0.76 -5.09
CA ILE A 42 2.01 -1.76 -6.09
C ILE A 42 2.13 -3.15 -5.44
N THR A 43 2.74 -3.22 -4.26
CA THR A 43 2.93 -4.49 -3.55
C THR A 43 1.60 -5.07 -3.08
N ALA A 44 0.69 -4.21 -2.59
CA ALA A 44 -0.65 -4.60 -2.18
C ALA A 44 -1.49 -5.13 -3.36
N HIS A 45 -1.35 -4.52 -4.53
CA HIS A 45 -2.02 -4.99 -5.75
C HIS A 45 -1.49 -6.37 -6.18
N PHE A 46 -0.19 -6.62 -6.07
CA PHE A 46 0.38 -7.93 -6.43
C PHE A 46 -0.05 -9.08 -5.52
N ILE A 47 -0.55 -8.82 -4.31
CA ILE A 47 -1.11 -9.88 -3.47
C ILE A 47 -2.30 -10.56 -4.16
N GLN A 48 -3.09 -9.84 -4.94
CA GLN A 48 -4.17 -10.43 -5.74
C GLN A 48 -3.65 -11.56 -6.62
N ASP A 49 -2.61 -11.28 -7.40
CA ASP A 49 -2.01 -12.27 -8.30
C ASP A 49 -1.47 -13.48 -7.53
N TYR A 50 -0.85 -13.26 -6.36
CA TYR A 50 -0.36 -14.36 -5.54
C TYR A 50 -1.48 -15.25 -5.02
N ILE A 51 -2.60 -14.69 -4.58
CA ILE A 51 -3.76 -15.49 -4.12
C ILE A 51 -4.33 -16.27 -5.30
N LEU A 52 -4.56 -15.62 -6.42
CA LEU A 52 -5.16 -16.24 -7.60
C LEU A 52 -4.30 -17.39 -8.14
N TYR A 53 -3.03 -17.14 -8.40
CA TYR A 53 -2.18 -18.09 -9.13
C TYR A 53 -1.47 -19.10 -8.24
N HIS A 54 -1.09 -18.73 -7.01
CA HIS A 54 -0.31 -19.62 -6.14
C HIS A 54 -1.14 -20.34 -5.09
N ILE A 55 -2.25 -19.75 -4.62
CA ILE A 55 -3.11 -20.35 -3.62
C ILE A 55 -4.28 -21.07 -4.28
N ASN A 56 -5.09 -20.35 -5.02
CA ASN A 56 -6.33 -20.87 -5.58
C ASN A 56 -6.11 -21.62 -6.89
N LYS A 57 -4.95 -21.46 -7.56
CA LYS A 57 -4.64 -22.03 -8.90
C LYS A 57 -5.74 -21.76 -9.92
N ILE A 58 -6.38 -20.59 -9.80
CA ILE A 58 -7.51 -20.19 -10.62
C ILE A 58 -7.06 -19.98 -12.07
N GLN A 59 -7.84 -20.43 -13.02
CA GLN A 59 -7.59 -20.17 -14.43
C GLN A 59 -7.89 -18.71 -14.77
N LYS A 60 -7.19 -18.19 -15.78
CA LYS A 60 -7.29 -16.77 -16.18
C LYS A 60 -8.73 -16.30 -16.48
N SER A 61 -9.62 -17.21 -16.91
CA SER A 61 -11.03 -16.92 -17.17
C SER A 61 -11.85 -16.62 -15.90
N GLU A 62 -11.42 -17.08 -14.74
CA GLU A 62 -12.12 -16.92 -13.46
C GLU A 62 -11.58 -15.75 -12.66
N THR A 63 -10.43 -15.17 -13.06
CA THR A 63 -9.78 -14.06 -12.36
C THR A 63 -10.61 -12.79 -12.36
N ASP A 64 -11.43 -12.57 -13.39
CA ASP A 64 -12.23 -11.35 -13.50
C ASP A 64 -13.28 -11.27 -12.40
N SER A 65 -13.97 -12.37 -12.08
CA SER A 65 -14.99 -12.40 -11.01
C SER A 65 -14.40 -12.17 -9.63
N GLN A 66 -13.26 -12.80 -9.32
CA GLN A 66 -12.58 -12.59 -8.03
C GLN A 66 -12.05 -11.15 -7.90
N ASN A 67 -11.49 -10.60 -8.98
CA ASN A 67 -11.06 -9.19 -8.99
C ASN A 67 -12.25 -8.23 -8.83
N GLU A 68 -13.41 -8.54 -9.36
CA GLU A 68 -14.63 -7.75 -9.14
C GLU A 68 -15.05 -7.76 -7.68
N ILE A 69 -14.98 -8.92 -6.99
CA ILE A 69 -15.28 -9.03 -5.55
C ILE A 69 -14.33 -8.15 -4.74
N TRP A 70 -13.03 -8.24 -4.96
CA TRP A 70 -12.06 -7.40 -4.22
C TRP A 70 -12.21 -5.91 -4.55
N ASN A 71 -12.45 -5.57 -5.83
CA ASN A 71 -12.67 -4.19 -6.27
C ASN A 71 -14.02 -3.60 -5.85
N SER A 72 -14.94 -4.41 -5.31
CA SER A 72 -16.14 -3.89 -4.63
C SER A 72 -15.77 -3.17 -3.32
N ASN A 73 -14.63 -3.51 -2.70
CA ASN A 73 -14.11 -2.77 -1.57
C ASN A 73 -13.46 -1.46 -2.06
N PRO A 74 -13.98 -0.28 -1.63
CA PRO A 74 -13.50 1.02 -2.14
C PRO A 74 -12.01 1.28 -1.86
N ILE A 75 -11.48 0.76 -0.74
CA ILE A 75 -10.07 0.89 -0.37
C ILE A 75 -9.18 0.09 -1.33
N ILE A 76 -9.56 -1.16 -1.63
CA ILE A 76 -8.80 -2.02 -2.54
C ILE A 76 -8.89 -1.49 -3.98
N LYS A 77 -10.04 -1.01 -4.38
CA LYS A 77 -10.20 -0.32 -5.67
C LYS A 77 -9.24 0.89 -5.80
N ALA A 78 -9.12 1.70 -4.75
CA ALA A 78 -8.18 2.81 -4.72
C ALA A 78 -6.71 2.34 -4.83
N VAL A 79 -6.33 1.25 -4.16
CA VAL A 79 -5.00 0.62 -4.30
C VAL A 79 -4.73 0.25 -5.76
N VAL A 80 -5.66 -0.42 -6.42
CA VAL A 80 -5.53 -0.82 -7.83
C VAL A 80 -5.39 0.40 -8.74
N GLU A 81 -6.19 1.43 -8.52
CA GLU A 81 -6.13 2.67 -9.32
C GLU A 81 -4.79 3.41 -9.12
N ILE A 82 -4.30 3.54 -7.87
CA ILE A 82 -3.02 4.18 -7.57
C ILE A 82 -1.87 3.36 -8.17
N SER A 83 -1.86 2.05 -7.97
CA SER A 83 -0.84 1.15 -8.54
C SER A 83 -0.79 1.24 -10.07
N ASN A 84 -1.94 1.23 -10.73
CA ASN A 84 -2.01 1.34 -12.19
C ASN A 84 -1.60 2.72 -12.70
N SER A 85 -1.87 3.79 -11.96
CA SER A 85 -1.47 5.14 -12.34
C SER A 85 0.04 5.33 -12.37
N SER A 86 0.77 4.59 -11.54
CA SER A 86 2.24 4.63 -11.51
C SER A 86 2.89 3.87 -12.66
N LYS A 87 2.18 2.87 -13.22
CA LYS A 87 2.71 2.00 -14.29
C LYS A 87 2.29 2.45 -15.69
N HIS A 88 1.13 3.09 -15.82
CA HIS A 88 0.51 3.35 -17.11
C HIS A 88 0.05 4.80 -17.23
N PHE A 89 0.59 5.53 -18.19
CA PHE A 89 0.09 6.85 -18.55
C PHE A 89 -1.32 6.79 -19.17
N LYS A 90 -1.63 5.69 -19.88
CA LYS A 90 -2.96 5.41 -20.45
C LYS A 90 -3.32 3.95 -20.23
N ILE A 91 -4.52 3.70 -19.71
CA ILE A 91 -5.09 2.35 -19.63
C ILE A 91 -6.10 2.18 -20.78
N ARG A 92 -5.91 1.13 -21.57
CA ARG A 92 -6.87 0.73 -22.60
C ARG A 92 -7.85 -0.29 -22.03
N ASN A 93 -9.12 0.04 -22.06
CA ASN A 93 -10.15 -0.94 -21.74
C ASN A 93 -10.27 -1.95 -22.90
N THR A 94 -10.00 -3.22 -22.64
CA THR A 94 -10.01 -4.29 -23.65
C THR A 94 -11.40 -4.57 -24.21
N LYS A 95 -12.45 -4.40 -23.40
CA LYS A 95 -13.86 -4.62 -23.82
C LYS A 95 -14.39 -3.46 -24.68
N THR A 96 -14.11 -2.22 -24.30
CA THR A 96 -14.64 -1.03 -24.98
C THR A 96 -13.68 -0.42 -25.99
N LYS A 97 -12.44 -0.89 -26.08
CA LYS A 97 -11.33 -0.33 -26.86
C LYS A 97 -11.03 1.17 -26.59
N LYS A 98 -11.71 1.77 -25.61
CA LYS A 98 -11.48 3.16 -25.21
C LYS A 98 -10.26 3.23 -24.29
N SER A 99 -9.37 4.19 -24.55
CA SER A 99 -8.27 4.52 -23.64
C SER A 99 -8.69 5.65 -22.71
N ARG A 100 -8.31 5.55 -21.44
CA ARG A 100 -8.43 6.66 -20.47
C ARG A 100 -7.05 7.04 -19.96
N GLN A 101 -6.83 8.34 -19.79
CA GLN A 101 -5.65 8.81 -19.07
C GLN A 101 -5.79 8.43 -17.60
N VAL A 102 -4.78 7.80 -17.05
CA VAL A 102 -4.76 7.46 -15.64
C VAL A 102 -4.27 8.67 -14.87
N THR A 103 -5.15 9.24 -14.08
CA THR A 103 -4.80 10.32 -13.14
C THR A 103 -4.95 9.79 -11.73
N THR A 104 -3.99 10.08 -10.87
CA THR A 104 -4.07 9.79 -9.43
C THR A 104 -5.06 10.74 -8.75
N LYS A 105 -6.33 10.71 -9.16
CA LYS A 105 -7.39 11.53 -8.55
C LYS A 105 -7.54 11.24 -7.06
N ASN A 106 -7.12 10.05 -6.65
CA ASN A 106 -7.27 9.56 -5.29
C ASN A 106 -6.22 10.12 -4.32
N VAL A 107 -5.08 10.62 -4.82
CA VAL A 107 -4.02 11.14 -3.94
C VAL A 107 -3.94 12.65 -4.09
N LYS A 108 -4.11 13.37 -2.98
CA LYS A 108 -4.02 14.83 -2.94
C LYS A 108 -2.92 15.28 -2.00
N LYS A 109 -2.19 16.31 -2.39
CA LYS A 109 -1.22 16.98 -1.52
C LYS A 109 -1.96 17.63 -0.35
N THR A 110 -1.41 17.51 0.82
CA THR A 110 -1.88 18.11 2.06
C THR A 110 -0.69 18.54 2.89
N LYS A 111 -0.91 19.08 4.06
CA LYS A 111 0.12 19.40 5.04
C LYS A 111 -0.15 18.64 6.32
N SER A 112 0.89 18.15 6.95
CA SER A 112 0.83 17.56 8.29
C SER A 112 1.88 18.20 9.18
N LYS A 113 1.67 18.09 10.50
CA LYS A 113 2.66 18.52 11.48
C LYS A 113 3.52 17.32 11.87
N TYR A 114 4.82 17.43 11.65
CA TYR A 114 5.80 16.49 12.17
C TYR A 114 6.25 16.99 13.54
N VAL A 115 6.10 16.14 14.54
CA VAL A 115 6.53 16.45 15.91
C VAL A 115 7.75 15.60 16.21
N GLU A 116 8.88 16.24 16.42
CA GLU A 116 10.12 15.61 16.88
C GLU A 116 10.29 15.88 18.38
N ILE A 117 10.40 14.83 19.16
CA ILE A 117 10.66 14.92 20.59
C ILE A 117 12.07 14.39 20.81
N ARG A 118 12.92 15.20 21.41
CA ARG A 118 14.29 14.82 21.78
C ARG A 118 14.44 14.99 23.29
N GLU A 119 15.05 14.01 23.93
CA GLU A 119 15.47 14.06 25.31
C GLU A 119 16.99 14.23 25.36
N SER A 120 17.47 15.22 26.06
CA SER A 120 18.90 15.40 26.32
C SER A 120 19.36 14.61 27.56
N SER A 121 20.66 14.43 27.68
CA SER A 121 21.26 13.64 28.78
C SER A 121 20.97 14.18 30.18
N ASP A 122 20.54 15.44 30.31
CA ASP A 122 20.12 16.10 31.57
C ASP A 122 18.60 15.96 31.83
N GLY A 123 17.87 15.18 30.99
CA GLY A 123 16.43 14.99 31.12
C GLY A 123 15.59 16.12 30.51
N THR A 124 16.20 17.11 29.85
CA THR A 124 15.47 18.18 29.20
C THR A 124 14.80 17.66 27.93
N ILE A 125 13.50 17.88 27.79
CA ILE A 125 12.71 17.48 26.61
C ILE A 125 12.58 18.68 25.66
N TRP A 126 13.04 18.50 24.44
CA TRP A 126 12.87 19.45 23.35
C TRP A 126 11.78 18.94 22.40
N THR A 127 10.86 19.83 22.05
CA THR A 127 9.83 19.54 21.07
C THR A 127 10.00 20.48 19.88
N ASN A 128 10.22 19.90 18.69
CA ASN A 128 10.23 20.63 17.43
C ASN A 128 8.99 20.25 16.63
N ILE A 129 8.24 21.25 16.18
CA ILE A 129 7.05 21.07 15.36
C ILE A 129 7.34 21.68 14.00
N GLU A 130 7.39 20.84 12.97
CA GLU A 130 7.63 21.24 11.60
C GLU A 130 6.40 20.93 10.73
N GLU A 131 5.96 21.90 9.92
CA GLU A 131 4.92 21.66 8.93
C GLU A 131 5.55 21.03 7.69
N VAL A 132 5.15 19.81 7.36
CA VAL A 132 5.67 19.05 6.22
C VAL A 132 4.59 18.82 5.17
N ASN A 133 5.01 18.80 3.91
CA ASN A 133 4.13 18.37 2.83
C ASN A 133 3.79 16.89 3.01
N ASP A 134 2.52 16.58 2.92
CA ASP A 134 1.99 15.24 3.09
C ASP A 134 0.95 14.93 2.02
N TYR A 135 0.32 13.78 2.12
CA TYR A 135 -0.67 13.31 1.16
C TYR A 135 -1.89 12.74 1.89
N SER A 136 -3.05 12.87 1.26
CA SER A 136 -4.28 12.21 1.67
C SER A 136 -4.86 11.40 0.53
N VAL A 137 -5.47 10.26 0.85
CA VAL A 137 -6.16 9.40 -0.11
C VAL A 137 -7.65 9.68 -0.05
N HIS A 138 -8.24 9.99 -1.21
CA HIS A 138 -9.67 10.20 -1.38
C HIS A 138 -10.26 8.98 -2.09
N ILE A 139 -11.23 8.34 -1.49
CA ILE A 139 -11.82 7.10 -1.98
C ILE A 139 -13.15 7.37 -2.67
N SER A 140 -13.59 6.43 -3.50
CA SER A 140 -14.79 6.57 -4.32
C SER A 140 -16.10 6.67 -3.52
N ASP A 141 -16.11 6.25 -2.26
CA ASP A 141 -17.23 6.40 -1.33
C ASP A 141 -17.32 7.79 -0.69
N GLY A 142 -16.41 8.69 -1.03
CA GLY A 142 -16.32 10.04 -0.48
C GLY A 142 -15.44 10.16 0.77
N SER A 143 -14.96 9.05 1.32
CA SER A 143 -14.10 9.08 2.51
C SER A 143 -12.69 9.59 2.18
N ARG A 144 -12.07 10.18 3.21
CA ARG A 144 -10.71 10.72 3.14
C ARG A 144 -9.87 10.12 4.26
N HIS A 145 -8.70 9.61 3.91
CA HIS A 145 -7.76 9.02 4.84
C HIS A 145 -6.40 9.70 4.75
N ASN A 146 -5.67 9.83 5.84
CA ASN A 146 -4.24 10.04 5.78
C ASN A 146 -3.55 8.76 5.30
N LEU A 147 -2.26 8.85 4.94
CA LEU A 147 -1.54 7.69 4.37
C LEU A 147 -1.48 6.51 5.34
N ASP A 148 -1.28 6.76 6.63
CA ASP A 148 -1.15 5.69 7.64
C ASP A 148 -2.46 4.93 7.85
N GLU A 149 -3.57 5.64 8.00
CA GLU A 149 -4.90 5.05 8.13
C GLU A 149 -5.28 4.23 6.89
N PHE A 150 -5.03 4.77 5.70
CA PHE A 150 -5.26 4.06 4.45
C PHE A 150 -4.46 2.75 4.40
N MET A 151 -3.15 2.83 4.63
CA MET A 151 -2.27 1.66 4.58
C MET A 151 -2.62 0.62 5.66
N LYS A 152 -3.02 1.04 6.87
CA LYS A 152 -3.53 0.13 7.91
C LYS A 152 -4.77 -0.62 7.46
N SER A 153 -5.71 0.07 6.83
CA SER A 153 -6.95 -0.55 6.32
C SER A 153 -6.65 -1.57 5.23
N VAL A 154 -5.72 -1.26 4.31
CA VAL A 154 -5.26 -2.19 3.27
C VAL A 154 -4.59 -3.42 3.87
N LEU A 155 -3.70 -3.24 4.85
CA LEU A 155 -3.04 -4.34 5.56
C LEU A 155 -4.04 -5.21 6.30
N ALA A 156 -5.02 -4.62 6.98
CA ALA A 156 -6.07 -5.35 7.69
C ALA A 156 -6.91 -6.20 6.72
N PHE A 157 -7.30 -5.62 5.58
CA PHE A 157 -8.03 -6.33 4.53
C PHE A 157 -7.25 -7.54 4.03
N TRP A 158 -6.02 -7.35 3.59
CA TRP A 158 -5.20 -8.46 3.05
C TRP A 158 -4.87 -9.50 4.11
N LYS A 159 -4.70 -9.11 5.37
CA LYS A 159 -4.48 -10.06 6.46
C LYS A 159 -5.70 -10.96 6.68
N ALA A 160 -6.90 -10.41 6.63
CA ALA A 160 -8.14 -11.16 6.75
C ALA A 160 -8.33 -12.09 5.55
N GLU A 161 -8.12 -11.58 4.34
CA GLU A 161 -8.23 -12.35 3.11
C GLU A 161 -7.23 -13.51 3.06
N LEU A 162 -5.96 -13.27 3.39
CA LEU A 162 -4.94 -14.32 3.45
C LEU A 162 -5.27 -15.38 4.50
N LYS A 163 -5.84 -14.97 5.63
CA LYS A 163 -6.28 -15.92 6.68
C LYS A 163 -7.41 -16.81 6.17
N SER A 164 -8.38 -16.29 5.39
CA SER A 164 -9.46 -17.09 4.80
C SER A 164 -8.93 -18.15 3.84
N HIS A 165 -7.79 -17.90 3.19
CA HIS A 165 -7.07 -18.85 2.34
C HIS A 165 -6.06 -19.73 3.09
N GLY A 166 -6.11 -19.77 4.43
CA GLY A 166 -5.22 -20.60 5.25
C GLY A 166 -3.78 -20.08 5.40
N VAL A 167 -3.50 -18.86 4.94
CA VAL A 167 -2.17 -18.24 5.05
C VAL A 167 -2.06 -17.45 6.34
N ILE A 168 -1.19 -17.92 7.25
CA ILE A 168 -0.98 -17.27 8.55
C ILE A 168 0.17 -16.29 8.45
N ILE A 169 -0.13 -15.02 8.69
CA ILE A 169 0.87 -13.96 8.83
C ILE A 169 1.24 -13.84 10.32
N ARG A 170 2.41 -14.36 10.68
CA ARG A 170 2.92 -14.23 12.06
C ARG A 170 3.37 -12.80 12.32
N ARG A 171 3.16 -12.31 13.54
CA ARG A 171 3.64 -10.99 13.97
C ARG A 171 5.18 -10.96 13.94
N GLN A 172 5.76 -9.90 13.40
CA GLN A 172 7.21 -9.65 13.49
C GLN A 172 7.48 -8.54 14.50
N SER A 173 8.69 -8.55 15.08
CA SER A 173 9.18 -7.43 15.89
C SER A 173 9.47 -6.21 15.01
N CYS A 174 9.36 -5.00 15.58
CA CYS A 174 9.68 -3.75 14.85
C CYS A 174 11.14 -3.74 14.35
N ALA A 175 12.08 -4.34 15.07
CA ALA A 175 13.49 -4.45 14.67
C ALA A 175 13.67 -5.12 13.30
N SER A 176 12.86 -6.14 12.99
CA SER A 176 12.93 -6.84 11.69
C SER A 176 12.31 -6.04 10.52
N LEU A 177 11.63 -4.92 10.80
CA LEU A 177 11.07 -4.03 9.76
C LEU A 177 12.08 -2.99 9.29
N ILE A 178 13.07 -2.68 10.13
CA ILE A 178 14.04 -1.61 9.87
C ILE A 178 15.19 -2.12 8.99
N GLY A 179 15.42 -3.44 8.93
CA GLY A 179 16.52 -4.05 8.19
C GLY A 179 17.86 -3.53 8.74
N GLU A 180 18.55 -4.32 9.54
CA GLU A 180 19.96 -4.12 9.78
C GLU A 180 20.77 -4.22 8.50
#